data_dad1052caee9a2c0a302a3a1bce20c0e
#
_entry.id   dad1052caee9a2c0a302a3a1bce20c0e
#
_cell.length_a   1.000
_cell.length_b   1.000
_cell.length_c   1.000
_cell.angle_alpha   90.00
_cell.angle_beta   90.00
_cell.angle_gamma   90.00
#
_symmetry.space_group_name_H-M   'P 1'
#
loop_
_entity.id
_entity.type
_entity.pdbx_description
1 polymer ?
#
loop_
_entity_poly.entity_id
_entity_poly.type
_entity_poly.pdbx_seq_one_letter_code
_entity_poly.pdbx_strand_id
1 'polypeptide(L)'
;MDAYIISGYRTAVGKAGKGGFKSTRPDDLAVEVIQQLINNTPGLEPAMVDDVLVGCANPEGEQGLQIGRLIAVRALGKDVPGMTVNRYCASGLETISIAVAKIQAGMGHCYVAGGAESMSLIPMTGYKLAPNYNIAANTPDYLVGMGLTAEAVAQKYGITREASDAFSLRSHERAAEAIAAGKFRDEIVPIEVKEVWVENDKRRERSFVVDTDEGVRRDTSLEGLAKLKPAFANGGIVTAGNASQTSDGASFVLVMSEEMMKQLGLQPVARLAACAVAGVDPLYMGIGPVAAIPKALKQAGMQLGQIEQIELNEAFAAQALAVIQEAGLNPELVNVNGGAIALGHPLGCTGAKLTVQILNEMRRRKQKYGMVTACVGGGQGIAGIFERLN
;
A
#
# COMPACT_ATOMS: atom_id res chain seq x y z
N MET A 1 -13.29 17.59 -16.09
CA MET A 1 -11.88 17.58 -16.56
C MET A 1 -11.32 16.17 -16.44
N ASP A 2 -10.52 15.73 -17.40
CA ASP A 2 -9.81 14.46 -17.26
C ASP A 2 -8.63 14.61 -16.31
N ALA A 3 -8.36 13.55 -15.53
CA ALA A 3 -7.30 13.50 -14.56
C ALA A 3 -6.32 12.36 -14.88
N TYR A 4 -5.04 12.65 -14.80
CA TYR A 4 -3.97 11.76 -15.20
C TYR A 4 -2.93 11.58 -14.10
N ILE A 5 -2.35 10.40 -14.01
CA ILE A 5 -1.18 10.13 -13.18
C ILE A 5 0.05 10.43 -14.04
N ILE A 6 0.90 11.32 -13.56
CA ILE A 6 2.10 11.82 -14.26
C ILE A 6 3.34 11.01 -13.85
N SER A 7 3.49 10.75 -12.56
CA SER A 7 4.61 10.01 -12.00
C SER A 7 4.25 9.42 -10.65
N GLY A 8 5.09 8.51 -10.15
CA GLY A 8 4.92 7.95 -8.82
C GLY A 8 6.22 7.35 -8.30
N TYR A 9 6.49 7.56 -7.00
CA TYR A 9 7.65 7.03 -6.30
C TYR A 9 7.26 6.49 -4.94
N ARG A 10 8.16 5.69 -4.37
CA ARG A 10 8.04 5.15 -3.02
C ARG A 10 9.40 5.06 -2.33
N THR A 11 9.40 4.95 -1.04
CA THR A 11 10.57 4.44 -0.34
C THR A 11 10.72 2.93 -0.58
N ALA A 12 11.87 2.37 -0.26
CA ALA A 12 11.92 0.97 0.10
C ALA A 12 10.95 0.70 1.27
N VAL A 13 10.51 -0.53 1.44
CA VAL A 13 9.70 -0.94 2.59
C VAL A 13 10.63 -1.46 3.68
N GLY A 14 10.65 -0.77 4.81
CA GLY A 14 11.39 -1.13 6.00
C GLY A 14 10.66 -2.19 6.82
N LYS A 15 11.39 -3.10 7.44
CA LYS A 15 10.83 -4.08 8.37
C LYS A 15 10.62 -3.45 9.74
N ALA A 16 9.38 -3.40 10.20
CA ALA A 16 9.06 -2.75 11.47
C ALA A 16 9.86 -3.31 12.66
N GLY A 17 10.34 -2.41 13.49
CA GLY A 17 11.10 -2.69 14.71
C GLY A 17 12.53 -3.21 14.50
N LYS A 18 12.92 -3.55 13.26
CA LYS A 18 14.22 -4.18 12.96
C LYS A 18 14.93 -3.58 11.75
N GLY A 19 14.17 -3.04 10.79
CA GLY A 19 14.68 -2.51 9.53
C GLY A 19 15.31 -1.13 9.67
N GLY A 20 15.77 -0.61 8.54
CA GLY A 20 16.45 0.67 8.47
C GLY A 20 15.58 1.86 8.86
N PHE A 21 14.26 1.75 8.70
CA PHE A 21 13.33 2.83 9.04
C PHE A 21 12.74 2.76 10.46
N LYS A 22 13.16 1.81 11.30
CA LYS A 22 12.57 1.56 12.63
C LYS A 22 12.50 2.78 13.56
N SER A 23 13.36 3.77 13.35
CA SER A 23 13.42 5.02 14.14
C SER A 23 13.20 6.26 13.27
N THR A 24 12.86 6.08 11.99
CA THR A 24 12.61 7.17 11.04
C THR A 24 11.13 7.55 11.07
N ARG A 25 10.86 8.84 11.19
CA ARG A 25 9.47 9.33 11.19
C ARG A 25 8.84 9.11 9.81
N PRO A 26 7.56 8.71 9.74
CA PRO A 26 6.88 8.51 8.46
C PRO A 26 6.69 9.80 7.64
N ASP A 27 6.62 10.95 8.32
CA ASP A 27 6.59 12.26 7.66
C ASP A 27 7.93 12.61 7.01
N ASP A 28 9.08 12.18 7.58
CA ASP A 28 10.39 12.33 6.93
C ASP A 28 10.46 11.50 5.64
N LEU A 29 10.01 10.23 5.69
CA LEU A 29 9.95 9.36 4.50
C LEU A 29 9.06 9.96 3.40
N ALA A 30 7.91 10.50 3.78
CA ALA A 30 6.96 11.10 2.84
C ALA A 30 7.52 12.36 2.16
N VAL A 31 8.22 13.21 2.91
CA VAL A 31 8.86 14.44 2.39
C VAL A 31 9.84 14.11 1.28
N GLU A 32 10.73 13.13 1.49
CA GLU A 32 11.72 12.71 0.48
C GLU A 32 11.04 12.22 -0.82
N VAL A 33 9.99 11.41 -0.71
CA VAL A 33 9.24 10.91 -1.88
C VAL A 33 8.55 12.06 -2.62
N ILE A 34 7.94 13.00 -1.91
CA ILE A 34 7.24 14.14 -2.53
C ILE A 34 8.24 15.10 -3.20
N GLN A 35 9.38 15.36 -2.55
CA GLN A 35 10.44 16.17 -3.17
C GLN A 35 10.97 15.51 -4.45
N GLN A 36 11.13 14.18 -4.46
CA GLN A 36 11.49 13.45 -5.67
C GLN A 36 10.44 13.62 -6.78
N LEU A 37 9.14 13.59 -6.46
CA LEU A 37 8.07 13.84 -7.43
C LEU A 37 8.20 15.24 -8.06
N ILE A 38 8.37 16.27 -7.24
CA ILE A 38 8.49 17.66 -7.71
C ILE A 38 9.75 17.83 -8.55
N ASN A 39 10.91 17.38 -8.04
CA ASN A 39 12.20 17.54 -8.71
C ASN A 39 12.27 16.83 -10.07
N ASN A 40 11.55 15.73 -10.22
CA ASN A 40 11.49 14.96 -11.46
C ASN A 40 10.34 15.36 -12.40
N THR A 41 9.60 16.42 -12.08
CA THR A 41 8.51 16.93 -12.92
C THR A 41 8.90 18.30 -13.48
N PRO A 42 9.38 18.39 -14.73
CA PRO A 42 9.82 19.65 -15.31
C PRO A 42 8.73 20.72 -15.30
N GLY A 43 9.08 21.92 -14.84
CA GLY A 43 8.18 23.07 -14.81
C GLY A 43 7.17 23.06 -13.66
N LEU A 44 7.10 22.01 -12.85
CA LEU A 44 6.26 21.98 -11.66
C LEU A 44 6.96 22.66 -10.49
N GLU A 45 6.34 23.71 -9.96
CA GLU A 45 6.77 24.35 -8.72
C GLU A 45 5.88 23.91 -7.55
N PRO A 46 6.41 23.86 -6.31
CA PRO A 46 5.64 23.45 -5.14
C PRO A 46 4.31 24.19 -4.98
N ALA A 47 4.28 25.49 -5.25
CA ALA A 47 3.08 26.32 -5.12
C ALA A 47 1.97 26.01 -6.15
N MET A 48 2.27 25.22 -7.17
CA MET A 48 1.28 24.75 -8.16
C MET A 48 0.47 23.55 -7.67
N VAL A 49 0.84 22.95 -6.54
CA VAL A 49 0.12 21.82 -5.95
C VAL A 49 -1.06 22.33 -5.11
N ASP A 50 -2.28 21.97 -5.51
CA ASP A 50 -3.50 22.40 -4.85
C ASP A 50 -3.71 21.75 -3.48
N ASP A 51 -3.29 20.49 -3.29
CA ASP A 51 -3.44 19.78 -2.01
C ASP A 51 -2.56 18.52 -1.93
N VAL A 52 -2.16 18.13 -0.73
CA VAL A 52 -1.46 16.88 -0.43
C VAL A 52 -2.38 15.93 0.33
N LEU A 53 -2.74 14.82 -0.30
CA LEU A 53 -3.65 13.82 0.26
C LEU A 53 -2.84 12.63 0.78
N VAL A 54 -2.79 12.49 2.11
CA VAL A 54 -1.95 11.47 2.78
C VAL A 54 -2.79 10.40 3.44
N GLY A 55 -2.69 9.18 2.92
CA GLY A 55 -3.24 7.98 3.55
C GLY A 55 -2.43 7.59 4.79
N CYS A 56 -3.11 7.43 5.93
CA CYS A 56 -2.52 6.97 7.18
C CYS A 56 -3.55 6.16 7.95
N ALA A 57 -3.20 4.92 8.32
CA ALA A 57 -4.13 4.01 8.98
C ALA A 57 -4.27 4.30 10.48
N ASN A 58 -3.18 4.71 11.13
CA ASN A 58 -3.14 5.02 12.56
C ASN A 58 -2.60 6.44 12.78
N PRO A 59 -3.43 7.49 12.62
CA PRO A 59 -3.01 8.89 12.74
C PRO A 59 -2.85 9.31 14.21
N GLU A 60 -1.95 8.66 14.94
CA GLU A 60 -1.60 8.90 16.34
C GLU A 60 -0.08 9.12 16.50
N GLY A 61 0.36 9.62 17.64
CA GLY A 61 1.79 9.83 17.94
C GLY A 61 2.52 10.60 16.84
N GLU A 62 3.57 10.02 16.28
CA GLU A 62 4.35 10.59 15.18
C GLU A 62 3.54 10.77 13.89
N GLN A 63 2.41 10.10 13.75
CA GLN A 63 1.45 10.22 12.65
C GLN A 63 0.25 11.10 12.99
N GLY A 64 0.22 11.66 14.22
CA GLY A 64 -0.83 12.55 14.72
C GLY A 64 -0.72 13.98 14.19
N LEU A 65 -1.50 14.88 14.79
CA LEU A 65 -1.51 16.32 14.49
C LEU A 65 -1.68 16.63 13.00
N GLN A 66 -2.53 15.88 12.30
CA GLN A 66 -2.79 16.07 10.88
C GLN A 66 -1.50 15.85 10.04
N ILE A 67 -1.01 14.61 10.02
CA ILE A 67 0.23 14.24 9.31
C ILE A 67 0.24 14.74 7.85
N GLY A 68 -0.92 14.75 7.15
CA GLY A 68 -1.01 15.26 5.79
C GLY A 68 -0.61 16.74 5.68
N ARG A 69 -1.07 17.58 6.61
CA ARG A 69 -0.69 18.99 6.65
C ARG A 69 0.78 19.17 7.02
N LEU A 70 1.28 18.39 7.98
CA LEU A 70 2.67 18.44 8.40
C LEU A 70 3.61 18.10 7.25
N ILE A 71 3.30 17.08 6.48
CA ILE A 71 4.06 16.69 5.28
C ILE A 71 4.00 17.78 4.22
N ALA A 72 2.82 18.34 3.93
CA ALA A 72 2.66 19.41 2.94
C ALA A 72 3.54 20.64 3.27
N VAL A 73 3.51 21.10 4.51
CA VAL A 73 4.33 22.25 4.97
C VAL A 73 5.82 21.98 4.79
N ARG A 74 6.27 20.77 5.12
CA ARG A 74 7.68 20.42 5.07
C ARG A 74 8.19 20.17 3.66
N ALA A 75 7.38 19.52 2.82
CA ALA A 75 7.77 19.17 1.45
C ALA A 75 7.61 20.31 0.45
N LEU A 76 6.54 21.11 0.57
CA LEU A 76 6.08 22.07 -0.44
C LEU A 76 5.94 23.51 0.09
N GLY A 77 5.95 23.69 1.40
CA GLY A 77 5.82 25.03 2.01
C GLY A 77 4.43 25.31 2.60
N LYS A 78 4.35 26.45 3.29
CA LYS A 78 3.18 26.82 4.11
C LYS A 78 1.89 27.08 3.31
N ASP A 79 2.02 27.40 2.04
CA ASP A 79 0.89 27.83 1.19
C ASP A 79 0.15 26.63 0.56
N VAL A 80 0.77 25.43 0.56
CA VAL A 80 0.15 24.20 0.06
C VAL A 80 -0.58 23.48 1.19
N PRO A 81 -1.91 23.29 1.12
CA PRO A 81 -2.67 22.56 2.12
C PRO A 81 -2.33 21.07 2.13
N GLY A 82 -2.84 20.35 3.12
CA GLY A 82 -2.70 18.90 3.20
C GLY A 82 -3.74 18.31 4.13
N MET A 83 -4.22 17.11 3.80
CA MET A 83 -5.16 16.38 4.64
C MET A 83 -4.78 14.92 4.81
N THR A 84 -5.22 14.34 5.92
CA THR A 84 -5.06 12.91 6.23
C THR A 84 -6.33 12.15 5.88
N VAL A 85 -6.19 11.03 5.19
CA VAL A 85 -7.29 10.14 4.80
C VAL A 85 -7.07 8.77 5.44
N ASN A 86 -8.11 8.22 6.06
CA ASN A 86 -8.04 6.90 6.68
C ASN A 86 -9.12 5.97 6.11
N ARG A 87 -8.67 4.96 5.38
CA ARG A 87 -9.38 3.73 5.02
C ARG A 87 -8.47 2.53 5.28
N TYR A 88 -7.77 2.53 6.44
CA TYR A 88 -6.77 1.51 6.81
C TYR A 88 -5.85 1.13 5.62
N CYS A 89 -5.79 -0.14 5.27
CA CYS A 89 -4.92 -0.69 4.20
C CYS A 89 -5.16 -0.09 2.81
N ALA A 90 -6.31 0.52 2.57
CA ALA A 90 -6.68 1.13 1.30
C ALA A 90 -6.41 2.63 1.21
N SER A 91 -5.98 3.27 2.30
CA SER A 91 -5.87 4.74 2.38
C SER A 91 -5.09 5.35 1.22
N GLY A 92 -3.97 4.74 0.83
CA GLY A 92 -3.15 5.25 -0.28
C GLY A 92 -3.83 5.16 -1.67
N LEU A 93 -4.68 4.17 -1.92
CA LEU A 93 -5.47 4.11 -3.15
C LEU A 93 -6.67 5.05 -3.09
N GLU A 94 -7.27 5.21 -1.91
CA GLU A 94 -8.36 6.15 -1.67
C GLU A 94 -7.93 7.59 -1.94
N THR A 95 -6.73 8.00 -1.50
CA THR A 95 -6.21 9.35 -1.77
C THR A 95 -6.07 9.63 -3.26
N ILE A 96 -5.62 8.65 -4.04
CA ILE A 96 -5.53 8.74 -5.51
C ILE A 96 -6.92 8.92 -6.12
N SER A 97 -7.90 8.12 -5.66
CA SER A 97 -9.29 8.24 -6.10
C SER A 97 -9.89 9.61 -5.78
N ILE A 98 -9.63 10.14 -4.58
CA ILE A 98 -10.08 11.48 -4.17
C ILE A 98 -9.41 12.57 -5.04
N ALA A 99 -8.11 12.49 -5.31
CA ALA A 99 -7.40 13.44 -6.18
C ALA A 99 -8.02 13.49 -7.58
N VAL A 100 -8.27 12.32 -8.17
CA VAL A 100 -8.94 12.20 -9.49
C VAL A 100 -10.35 12.82 -9.43
N ALA A 101 -11.14 12.50 -8.41
CA ALA A 101 -12.48 13.03 -8.25
C ALA A 101 -12.50 14.55 -8.07
N LYS A 102 -11.56 15.11 -7.28
CA LYS A 102 -11.43 16.58 -7.09
C LYS A 102 -11.12 17.29 -8.41
N ILE A 103 -10.20 16.75 -9.22
CA ILE A 103 -9.90 17.30 -10.57
C ILE A 103 -11.13 17.23 -11.46
N GLN A 104 -11.80 16.07 -11.53
CA GLN A 104 -13.01 15.89 -12.34
C GLN A 104 -14.14 16.85 -11.93
N ALA A 105 -14.23 17.17 -10.64
CA ALA A 105 -15.18 18.14 -10.11
C ALA A 105 -14.76 19.60 -10.27
N GLY A 106 -13.60 19.90 -10.86
CA GLY A 106 -13.09 21.26 -11.05
C GLY A 106 -12.59 21.92 -9.78
N MET A 107 -12.16 21.13 -8.78
CA MET A 107 -11.69 21.65 -7.47
C MET A 107 -10.18 21.89 -7.40
N GLY A 108 -9.49 21.86 -8.54
CA GLY A 108 -8.04 22.06 -8.67
C GLY A 108 -7.48 21.29 -9.83
N HIS A 109 -6.17 21.43 -10.06
CA HIS A 109 -5.48 20.93 -11.23
C HIS A 109 -4.31 19.98 -10.93
N CYS A 110 -3.76 20.04 -9.69
CA CYS A 110 -2.57 19.28 -9.32
C CYS A 110 -2.64 18.80 -7.87
N TYR A 111 -2.53 17.49 -7.68
CA TYR A 111 -2.58 16.86 -6.36
C TYR A 111 -1.42 15.89 -6.17
N VAL A 112 -0.81 15.93 -5.00
CA VAL A 112 0.06 14.85 -4.53
C VAL A 112 -0.80 13.91 -3.70
N ALA A 113 -0.92 12.65 -4.11
CA ALA A 113 -1.77 11.66 -3.47
C ALA A 113 -1.00 10.38 -3.18
N GLY A 114 -1.15 9.86 -1.98
CA GLY A 114 -0.44 8.65 -1.57
C GLY A 114 -0.63 8.35 -0.10
N GLY A 115 0.39 7.81 0.56
CA GLY A 115 0.30 7.53 1.98
C GLY A 115 1.65 7.21 2.61
N ALA A 116 1.67 7.29 3.93
CA ALA A 116 2.81 6.98 4.77
C ALA A 116 2.35 6.24 6.02
N GLU A 117 3.16 5.28 6.47
CA GLU A 117 2.90 4.54 7.69
C GLU A 117 4.22 4.12 8.35
N SER A 118 4.30 4.22 9.66
CA SER A 118 5.32 3.57 10.48
C SER A 118 4.67 2.65 11.50
N MET A 119 4.80 1.36 11.26
CA MET A 119 4.38 0.34 12.22
C MET A 119 5.50 0.01 13.21
N SER A 120 6.67 0.64 13.07
CA SER A 120 7.73 0.64 14.07
C SER A 120 7.43 1.59 15.22
N LEU A 121 6.94 2.78 14.91
CA LEU A 121 6.71 3.84 15.89
C LEU A 121 5.30 3.80 16.46
N ILE A 122 4.31 3.41 15.64
CA ILE A 122 2.91 3.37 16.06
C ILE A 122 2.43 1.91 16.15
N PRO A 123 1.95 1.45 17.31
CA PRO A 123 1.34 0.13 17.46
C PRO A 123 0.13 -0.04 16.53
N MET A 124 -0.11 -1.25 16.04
CA MET A 124 -1.21 -1.54 15.10
C MET A 124 -2.59 -1.16 15.66
N THR A 125 -2.77 -1.17 16.96
CA THR A 125 -4.02 -0.80 17.65
C THR A 125 -4.04 0.66 18.11
N GLY A 126 -3.03 1.45 17.74
CA GLY A 126 -2.80 2.77 18.31
C GLY A 126 -2.29 2.72 19.76
N TYR A 127 -2.04 3.87 20.36
CA TYR A 127 -1.59 3.97 21.76
C TYR A 127 -2.73 3.86 22.76
N LYS A 128 -3.96 4.17 22.35
CA LYS A 128 -5.13 4.11 23.22
C LYS A 128 -6.25 3.30 22.58
N LEU A 129 -6.42 2.06 23.04
CA LEU A 129 -7.57 1.26 22.66
C LEU A 129 -8.80 1.71 23.46
N ALA A 130 -9.81 2.24 22.78
CA ALA A 130 -11.06 2.70 23.39
C ALA A 130 -12.26 2.28 22.51
N PRO A 131 -12.64 0.98 22.51
CA PRO A 131 -13.71 0.48 21.67
C PRO A 131 -15.07 1.06 22.10
N ASN A 132 -15.93 1.29 21.11
CA ASN A 132 -17.30 1.70 21.36
C ASN A 132 -18.07 0.55 22.05
N TYR A 133 -18.77 0.83 23.14
CA TYR A 133 -19.51 -0.16 23.91
C TYR A 133 -20.58 -0.89 23.05
N ASN A 134 -21.32 -0.16 22.24
CA ASN A 134 -22.37 -0.77 21.40
C ASN A 134 -21.78 -1.69 20.34
N ILE A 135 -20.63 -1.36 19.77
CA ILE A 135 -19.89 -2.24 18.85
C ILE A 135 -19.42 -3.49 19.58
N ALA A 136 -18.82 -3.33 20.76
CA ALA A 136 -18.33 -4.46 21.56
C ALA A 136 -19.47 -5.41 21.99
N ALA A 137 -20.64 -4.86 22.28
CA ALA A 137 -21.81 -5.64 22.72
C ALA A 137 -22.60 -6.29 21.59
N ASN A 138 -22.76 -5.61 20.43
CA ASN A 138 -23.70 -6.01 19.39
C ASN A 138 -23.03 -6.46 18.08
N THR A 139 -21.76 -6.08 17.84
CA THR A 139 -21.00 -6.42 16.62
C THR A 139 -19.53 -6.68 16.98
N PRO A 140 -19.24 -7.59 17.92
CA PRO A 140 -17.89 -7.82 18.43
C PRO A 140 -16.90 -8.26 17.35
N ASP A 141 -17.36 -8.85 16.26
CA ASP A 141 -16.54 -9.27 15.12
C ASP A 141 -15.78 -8.11 14.46
N TYR A 142 -16.28 -6.88 14.61
CA TYR A 142 -15.56 -5.66 14.17
C TYR A 142 -14.24 -5.47 14.94
N LEU A 143 -14.13 -5.95 16.17
CA LEU A 143 -12.97 -5.80 17.04
C LEU A 143 -12.00 -6.97 16.98
N VAL A 144 -12.31 -7.99 16.17
CA VAL A 144 -11.45 -9.16 16.00
C VAL A 144 -10.13 -8.78 15.33
N GLY A 145 -9.02 -9.23 15.89
CA GLY A 145 -7.69 -9.00 15.33
C GLY A 145 -7.52 -9.61 13.95
N MET A 146 -6.77 -8.94 13.07
CA MET A 146 -6.64 -9.30 11.65
C MET A 146 -6.15 -10.73 11.40
N GLY A 147 -5.28 -11.27 12.26
CA GLY A 147 -4.84 -12.66 12.13
C GLY A 147 -5.97 -13.67 12.40
N LEU A 148 -6.88 -13.37 13.32
CA LEU A 148 -8.07 -14.20 13.56
C LEU A 148 -9.10 -14.09 12.43
N THR A 149 -9.23 -12.94 11.80
CA THR A 149 -10.07 -12.80 10.59
C THR A 149 -9.50 -13.62 9.43
N ALA A 150 -8.17 -13.72 9.32
CA ALA A 150 -7.51 -14.58 8.33
C ALA A 150 -7.76 -16.07 8.60
N GLU A 151 -7.74 -16.50 9.87
CA GLU A 151 -8.13 -17.86 10.25
C GLU A 151 -9.59 -18.16 9.91
N ALA A 152 -10.50 -17.22 10.18
CA ALA A 152 -11.93 -17.34 9.82
C ALA A 152 -12.13 -17.47 8.30
N VAL A 153 -11.43 -16.66 7.50
CA VAL A 153 -11.43 -16.77 6.04
C VAL A 153 -10.89 -18.14 5.60
N ALA A 154 -9.76 -18.59 6.16
CA ALA A 154 -9.18 -19.88 5.83
C ALA A 154 -10.17 -21.02 6.08
N GLN A 155 -10.83 -21.02 7.22
CA GLN A 155 -11.83 -22.04 7.59
C GLN A 155 -13.04 -22.00 6.64
N LYS A 156 -13.57 -20.81 6.36
CA LYS A 156 -14.77 -20.64 5.52
C LYS A 156 -14.57 -21.06 4.09
N TYR A 157 -13.39 -20.78 3.52
CA TYR A 157 -13.07 -21.02 2.11
C TYR A 157 -12.20 -22.27 1.89
N GLY A 158 -11.96 -23.07 2.94
CA GLY A 158 -11.22 -24.32 2.84
C GLY A 158 -9.75 -24.15 2.45
N ILE A 159 -9.13 -23.02 2.81
CA ILE A 159 -7.72 -22.78 2.52
C ILE A 159 -6.85 -23.53 3.52
N THR A 160 -5.92 -24.36 3.02
CA THR A 160 -5.04 -25.18 3.87
C THR A 160 -3.76 -24.44 4.24
N ARG A 161 -3.05 -24.96 5.23
CA ARG A 161 -1.73 -24.51 5.65
C ARG A 161 -0.71 -24.63 4.53
N GLU A 162 -0.73 -25.78 3.85
CA GLU A 162 0.20 -26.10 2.75
C GLU A 162 0.01 -25.14 1.57
N ALA A 163 -1.24 -24.84 1.21
CA ALA A 163 -1.55 -23.88 0.15
C ALA A 163 -1.06 -22.48 0.53
N SER A 164 -1.26 -22.07 1.79
CA SER A 164 -0.80 -20.77 2.31
C SER A 164 0.73 -20.66 2.31
N ASP A 165 1.44 -21.73 2.71
CA ASP A 165 2.89 -21.74 2.73
C ASP A 165 3.47 -21.75 1.30
N ALA A 166 2.87 -22.50 0.38
CA ALA A 166 3.26 -22.51 -1.04
C ALA A 166 3.06 -21.14 -1.71
N PHE A 167 1.95 -20.46 -1.42
CA PHE A 167 1.70 -19.10 -1.88
C PHE A 167 2.77 -18.12 -1.35
N SER A 168 3.13 -18.25 -0.08
CA SER A 168 4.13 -17.40 0.56
C SER A 168 5.53 -17.61 -0.01
N LEU A 169 5.93 -18.86 -0.25
CA LEU A 169 7.18 -19.17 -0.92
C LEU A 169 7.24 -18.49 -2.29
N ARG A 170 6.19 -18.65 -3.11
CA ARG A 170 6.10 -18.01 -4.43
C ARG A 170 6.21 -16.48 -4.35
N SER A 171 5.60 -15.84 -3.33
CA SER A 171 5.72 -14.39 -3.11
C SER A 171 7.18 -13.98 -2.87
N HIS A 172 7.91 -14.71 -2.03
CA HIS A 172 9.33 -14.46 -1.77
C HIS A 172 10.22 -14.71 -2.99
N GLU A 173 10.00 -15.78 -3.74
CA GLU A 173 10.76 -16.11 -4.96
C GLU A 173 10.59 -15.01 -6.01
N ARG A 174 9.34 -14.63 -6.33
CA ARG A 174 9.04 -13.55 -7.27
C ARG A 174 9.64 -12.21 -6.85
N ALA A 175 9.58 -11.88 -5.56
CA ALA A 175 10.17 -10.64 -5.04
C ALA A 175 11.70 -10.67 -5.12
N ALA A 176 12.34 -11.78 -4.80
CA ALA A 176 13.79 -11.93 -4.87
C ALA A 176 14.30 -11.81 -6.32
N GLU A 177 13.60 -12.42 -7.27
CA GLU A 177 13.89 -12.30 -8.71
C GLU A 177 13.69 -10.87 -9.22
N ALA A 178 12.61 -10.20 -8.81
CA ALA A 178 12.33 -8.83 -9.20
C ALA A 178 13.40 -7.85 -8.68
N ILE A 179 13.85 -8.00 -7.43
CA ILE A 179 14.94 -7.23 -6.85
C ILE A 179 16.25 -7.49 -7.60
N ALA A 180 16.59 -8.76 -7.84
CA ALA A 180 17.81 -9.13 -8.56
C ALA A 180 17.83 -8.58 -10.00
N ALA A 181 16.68 -8.55 -10.66
CA ALA A 181 16.50 -7.96 -11.99
C ALA A 181 16.41 -6.42 -11.98
N GLY A 182 16.47 -5.77 -10.81
CA GLY A 182 16.43 -4.31 -10.67
C GLY A 182 15.07 -3.68 -11.01
N LYS A 183 13.97 -4.45 -10.96
CA LYS A 183 12.65 -3.98 -11.38
C LYS A 183 12.09 -2.84 -10.53
N PHE A 184 12.56 -2.68 -9.30
CA PHE A 184 12.10 -1.64 -8.38
C PHE A 184 12.99 -0.39 -8.34
N ARG A 185 14.11 -0.35 -9.09
CA ARG A 185 15.07 0.76 -9.03
C ARG A 185 14.48 2.10 -9.42
N ASP A 186 13.65 2.12 -10.47
CA ASP A 186 13.07 3.36 -11.00
C ASP A 186 11.97 3.95 -10.11
N GLU A 187 11.46 3.18 -9.15
CA GLU A 187 10.35 3.59 -8.28
C GLU A 187 10.77 3.88 -6.84
N ILE A 188 11.93 3.34 -6.40
CA ILE A 188 12.42 3.52 -5.04
C ILE A 188 13.30 4.76 -4.96
N VAL A 189 12.92 5.67 -4.06
CA VAL A 189 13.75 6.80 -3.64
C VAL A 189 14.71 6.30 -2.56
N PRO A 190 16.05 6.35 -2.79
CA PRO A 190 17.01 6.01 -1.76
C PRO A 190 16.93 7.01 -0.60
N ILE A 191 16.78 6.51 0.62
CA ILE A 191 16.66 7.34 1.83
C ILE A 191 17.92 7.22 2.67
N GLU A 192 18.58 8.34 2.92
CA GLU A 192 19.66 8.39 3.89
C GLU A 192 19.08 8.42 5.30
N VAL A 193 19.42 7.42 6.10
CA VAL A 193 18.98 7.30 7.50
C VAL A 193 20.15 7.60 8.42
N LYS A 194 19.92 8.50 9.38
CA LYS A 194 20.87 8.80 10.44
C LYS A 194 20.34 8.26 11.76
N GLU A 195 20.98 7.22 12.27
CA GLU A 195 20.72 6.69 13.62
C GLU A 195 21.65 7.33 14.64
N VAL A 196 21.07 7.72 15.77
CA VAL A 196 21.81 8.26 16.92
C VAL A 196 21.40 7.47 18.16
N TRP A 197 22.40 6.97 18.92
CA TRP A 197 22.15 6.25 20.17
C TRP A 197 23.21 6.58 21.21
N VAL A 198 22.97 6.20 22.46
CA VAL A 198 23.95 6.29 23.55
C VAL A 198 24.48 4.91 23.86
N GLU A 199 25.80 4.78 23.88
CA GLU A 199 26.50 3.55 24.24
C GLU A 199 27.68 3.89 25.15
N ASN A 200 27.73 3.32 26.34
CA ASN A 200 28.75 3.60 27.38
C ASN A 200 28.89 5.11 27.67
N ASP A 201 27.73 5.77 27.91
CA ASP A 201 27.63 7.21 28.18
C ASP A 201 28.15 8.14 27.05
N LYS A 202 28.39 7.59 25.86
CA LYS A 202 28.82 8.35 24.70
C LYS A 202 27.79 8.31 23.60
N ARG A 203 27.54 9.48 23.00
CA ARG A 203 26.75 9.59 21.78
C ARG A 203 27.47 8.85 20.65
N ARG A 204 26.73 7.96 20.00
CA ARG A 204 27.12 7.25 18.77
C ARG A 204 26.20 7.67 17.66
N GLU A 205 26.70 7.68 16.44
CA GLU A 205 25.88 7.89 15.25
C GLU A 205 26.39 7.06 14.09
N ARG A 206 25.51 6.70 13.20
CA ARG A 206 25.82 6.12 11.89
C ARG A 206 24.84 6.62 10.85
N SER A 207 25.31 6.76 9.60
CA SER A 207 24.46 7.00 8.43
C SER A 207 24.56 5.82 7.50
N PHE A 208 23.44 5.49 6.86
CA PHE A 208 23.36 4.46 5.83
C PHE A 208 22.17 4.76 4.91
N VAL A 209 22.18 4.18 3.70
CA VAL A 209 21.11 4.36 2.73
C VAL A 209 20.22 3.11 2.73
N VAL A 210 18.91 3.33 2.73
CA VAL A 210 17.89 2.30 2.53
C VAL A 210 17.27 2.49 1.15
N ASP A 211 17.57 1.58 0.23
CA ASP A 211 17.19 1.62 -1.18
C ASP A 211 16.57 0.31 -1.70
N THR A 212 16.39 -0.67 -0.82
CA THR A 212 15.92 -2.01 -1.16
C THR A 212 14.91 -2.50 -0.14
N ASP A 213 13.82 -3.11 -0.58
CA ASP A 213 12.80 -3.70 0.29
C ASP A 213 13.40 -4.78 1.19
N GLU A 214 13.26 -4.63 2.50
CA GLU A 214 13.97 -5.44 3.50
C GLU A 214 13.26 -6.75 3.89
N GLY A 215 12.00 -6.90 3.45
CA GLY A 215 11.15 -8.02 3.87
C GLY A 215 11.50 -9.36 3.27
N VAL A 216 12.15 -9.37 2.10
CA VAL A 216 12.39 -10.58 1.29
C VAL A 216 13.35 -11.55 1.96
N ARG A 217 12.90 -12.80 2.11
CA ARG A 217 13.70 -13.90 2.66
C ARG A 217 14.09 -14.84 1.53
N ARG A 218 15.32 -14.73 1.06
CA ARG A 218 15.84 -15.53 -0.06
C ARG A 218 16.07 -17.00 0.28
N ASP A 219 16.16 -17.33 1.55
CA ASP A 219 16.35 -18.67 2.12
C ASP A 219 15.04 -19.35 2.52
N THR A 220 13.89 -18.78 2.16
CA THR A 220 12.58 -19.37 2.45
C THR A 220 12.42 -20.69 1.70
N SER A 221 11.90 -21.71 2.40
CA SER A 221 11.56 -23.00 1.83
C SER A 221 10.28 -23.56 2.42
N LEU A 222 9.59 -24.48 1.75
CA LEU A 222 8.39 -25.13 2.28
C LEU A 222 8.67 -25.84 3.60
N GLU A 223 9.83 -26.49 3.75
CA GLU A 223 10.23 -27.14 4.99
C GLU A 223 10.42 -26.13 6.14
N GLY A 224 11.00 -24.96 5.84
CA GLY A 224 11.17 -23.88 6.78
C GLY A 224 9.83 -23.31 7.24
N LEU A 225 8.92 -23.05 6.31
CA LEU A 225 7.58 -22.55 6.56
C LEU A 225 6.75 -23.57 7.38
N ALA A 226 6.79 -24.85 7.04
CA ALA A 226 6.05 -25.89 7.74
C ALA A 226 6.41 -26.02 9.23
N LYS A 227 7.63 -25.65 9.62
CA LYS A 227 8.10 -25.67 11.05
C LYS A 227 7.54 -24.52 11.88
N LEU A 228 6.98 -23.47 11.23
CA LEU A 228 6.44 -22.31 11.94
C LEU A 228 5.14 -22.67 12.66
N LYS A 229 5.04 -22.24 13.93
CA LYS A 229 3.82 -22.41 14.73
C LYS A 229 2.75 -21.41 14.31
N PRO A 230 1.45 -21.77 14.42
CA PRO A 230 0.37 -20.80 14.32
C PRO A 230 0.59 -19.60 15.24
N ALA A 231 0.32 -18.39 14.72
CA ALA A 231 0.64 -17.15 15.43
C ALA A 231 -0.57 -16.54 16.13
N PHE A 232 -1.80 -16.87 15.71
CA PHE A 232 -3.01 -16.18 16.14
C PHE A 232 -4.04 -17.11 16.83
N ALA A 233 -4.18 -18.34 16.37
CA ALA A 233 -5.11 -19.31 16.94
C ALA A 233 -4.41 -20.63 17.27
N ASN A 234 -4.82 -21.27 18.36
CA ASN A 234 -4.35 -22.62 18.66
C ASN A 234 -4.89 -23.61 17.62
N GLY A 235 -3.99 -24.38 16.99
CA GLY A 235 -4.36 -25.26 15.90
C GLY A 235 -4.72 -24.52 14.57
N GLY A 236 -4.49 -23.21 14.49
CA GLY A 236 -4.69 -22.42 13.29
C GLY A 236 -3.65 -22.69 12.20
N ILE A 237 -3.82 -22.03 11.04
CA ILE A 237 -2.93 -22.18 9.89
C ILE A 237 -2.10 -20.92 9.61
N VAL A 238 -2.49 -19.77 10.17
CA VAL A 238 -1.81 -18.50 9.93
C VAL A 238 -0.55 -18.40 10.81
N THR A 239 0.58 -18.18 10.16
CA THR A 239 1.90 -18.10 10.80
C THR A 239 2.61 -16.81 10.45
N ALA A 240 3.74 -16.53 11.09
CA ALA A 240 4.62 -15.43 10.72
C ALA A 240 5.25 -15.58 9.31
N GLY A 241 5.16 -16.76 8.69
CA GLY A 241 5.68 -17.05 7.35
C GLY A 241 4.65 -16.84 6.25
N ASN A 242 3.35 -16.88 6.57
CA ASN A 242 2.27 -16.74 5.60
C ASN A 242 1.33 -15.54 5.88
N ALA A 243 1.84 -14.58 6.65
CA ALA A 243 1.26 -13.28 6.92
C ALA A 243 2.18 -12.17 6.41
N SER A 244 1.63 -11.03 6.00
CA SER A 244 2.43 -9.85 5.65
C SER A 244 3.20 -9.33 6.86
N GLN A 245 4.35 -8.73 6.58
CA GLN A 245 5.18 -8.15 7.63
C GLN A 245 4.67 -6.77 8.01
N THR A 246 4.64 -6.46 9.32
CA THR A 246 4.52 -5.08 9.78
C THR A 246 5.68 -4.26 9.24
N SER A 247 5.40 -3.08 8.72
CA SER A 247 6.34 -2.37 7.84
C SER A 247 6.25 -0.86 7.97
N ASP A 248 7.33 -0.20 7.55
CA ASP A 248 7.44 1.25 7.47
C ASP A 248 7.64 1.66 6.00
N GLY A 249 7.03 2.76 5.57
CA GLY A 249 7.25 3.28 4.22
C GLY A 249 6.31 4.40 3.82
N ALA A 250 6.64 5.04 2.71
CA ALA A 250 5.85 6.08 2.08
C ALA A 250 5.80 5.89 0.56
N SER A 251 4.68 6.25 -0.06
CA SER A 251 4.52 6.20 -1.52
C SER A 251 3.52 7.25 -1.96
N PHE A 252 3.84 7.96 -3.04
CA PHE A 252 3.01 9.03 -3.58
C PHE A 252 3.03 9.03 -5.11
N VAL A 253 1.93 9.49 -5.69
CA VAL A 253 1.79 9.79 -7.11
C VAL A 253 1.41 11.25 -7.31
N LEU A 254 1.77 11.80 -8.45
CA LEU A 254 1.35 13.11 -8.91
C LEU A 254 0.15 12.95 -9.83
N VAL A 255 -0.97 13.55 -9.46
CA VAL A 255 -2.22 13.53 -10.24
C VAL A 255 -2.49 14.93 -10.78
N MET A 256 -2.72 15.05 -12.07
CA MET A 256 -2.81 16.34 -12.74
C MET A 256 -3.98 16.38 -13.72
N SER A 257 -4.58 17.55 -13.87
CA SER A 257 -5.59 17.79 -14.92
C SER A 257 -4.95 17.75 -16.30
N GLU A 258 -5.74 17.43 -17.33
CA GLU A 258 -5.30 17.49 -18.72
C GLU A 258 -4.76 18.88 -19.10
N GLU A 259 -5.42 19.94 -18.62
CA GLU A 259 -5.05 21.32 -18.88
C GLU A 259 -3.64 21.62 -18.37
N MET A 260 -3.38 21.37 -17.09
CA MET A 260 -2.08 21.64 -16.47
C MET A 260 -0.98 20.76 -17.05
N MET A 261 -1.28 19.48 -17.30
CA MET A 261 -0.34 18.55 -17.94
C MET A 261 0.12 19.07 -19.30
N LYS A 262 -0.82 19.57 -20.14
CA LYS A 262 -0.50 20.17 -21.45
C LYS A 262 0.28 21.47 -21.31
N GLN A 263 -0.10 22.33 -20.36
CA GLN A 263 0.62 23.58 -20.07
C GLN A 263 2.09 23.34 -19.70
N LEU A 264 2.38 22.29 -18.94
CA LEU A 264 3.74 21.91 -18.56
C LEU A 264 4.46 21.03 -19.61
N GLY A 265 3.79 20.66 -20.71
CA GLY A 265 4.37 19.80 -21.74
C GLY A 265 4.63 18.36 -21.28
N LEU A 266 3.94 17.90 -20.26
CA LEU A 266 4.11 16.58 -19.68
C LEU A 266 3.32 15.49 -20.41
N GLN A 267 3.74 14.24 -20.26
CA GLN A 267 3.04 13.08 -20.79
C GLN A 267 2.46 12.25 -19.63
N PRO A 268 1.21 11.78 -19.74
CA PRO A 268 0.59 10.98 -18.69
C PRO A 268 1.14 9.54 -18.72
N VAL A 269 1.37 8.98 -17.57
CA VAL A 269 1.70 7.55 -17.44
C VAL A 269 0.44 6.69 -17.52
N ALA A 270 -0.60 7.10 -16.80
CA ALA A 270 -1.85 6.37 -16.72
C ALA A 270 -3.02 7.27 -16.31
N ARG A 271 -4.24 6.72 -16.38
CA ARG A 271 -5.41 7.25 -15.69
C ARG A 271 -6.05 6.19 -14.79
N LEU A 272 -6.70 6.63 -13.75
CA LEU A 272 -7.59 5.79 -12.94
C LEU A 272 -8.94 5.71 -13.67
N ALA A 273 -9.22 4.57 -14.30
CA ALA A 273 -10.44 4.37 -15.07
C ALA A 273 -11.67 4.17 -14.17
N ALA A 274 -11.48 3.53 -13.02
CA ALA A 274 -12.51 3.35 -12.01
C ALA A 274 -11.89 3.06 -10.64
N CYS A 275 -12.59 3.43 -9.57
CA CYS A 275 -12.25 3.01 -8.22
C CYS A 275 -13.53 2.76 -7.42
N ALA A 276 -13.65 1.58 -6.84
CA ALA A 276 -14.84 1.20 -6.07
C ALA A 276 -14.48 0.61 -4.71
N VAL A 277 -15.33 0.88 -3.74
CA VAL A 277 -15.25 0.32 -2.39
C VAL A 277 -16.49 -0.53 -2.08
N ALA A 278 -16.30 -1.51 -1.21
CA ALA A 278 -17.39 -2.36 -0.75
C ALA A 278 -17.24 -2.68 0.73
N GLY A 279 -18.37 -2.77 1.43
CA GLY A 279 -18.46 -3.36 2.77
C GLY A 279 -18.71 -4.86 2.69
N VAL A 280 -18.13 -5.60 3.63
CA VAL A 280 -18.35 -7.02 3.87
C VAL A 280 -18.42 -7.27 5.39
N ASP A 281 -18.78 -8.47 5.79
CA ASP A 281 -18.75 -8.88 7.18
C ASP A 281 -17.33 -8.68 7.79
N PRO A 282 -17.20 -7.95 8.92
CA PRO A 282 -15.90 -7.68 9.53
C PRO A 282 -15.09 -8.94 9.86
N LEU A 283 -15.73 -10.03 10.27
CA LEU A 283 -15.05 -11.30 10.56
C LEU A 283 -14.34 -11.86 9.33
N TYR A 284 -14.90 -11.60 8.15
CA TYR A 284 -14.35 -12.04 6.87
C TYR A 284 -13.77 -10.87 6.05
N MET A 285 -13.17 -9.87 6.70
CA MET A 285 -12.64 -8.67 6.02
C MET A 285 -11.72 -9.01 4.84
N GLY A 286 -11.02 -10.14 4.91
CA GLY A 286 -10.07 -10.60 3.89
C GLY A 286 -10.68 -10.73 2.50
N ILE A 287 -11.98 -11.01 2.38
CA ILE A 287 -12.68 -11.15 1.09
C ILE A 287 -13.22 -9.82 0.55
N GLY A 288 -12.94 -8.69 1.18
CA GLY A 288 -13.37 -7.37 0.69
C GLY A 288 -13.17 -7.13 -0.81
N PRO A 289 -12.03 -7.54 -1.40
CA PRO A 289 -11.81 -7.47 -2.86
C PRO A 289 -12.86 -8.18 -3.70
N VAL A 290 -13.40 -9.32 -3.24
CA VAL A 290 -14.43 -10.09 -3.97
C VAL A 290 -15.69 -9.25 -4.20
N ALA A 291 -16.01 -8.36 -3.25
CA ALA A 291 -17.14 -7.43 -3.37
C ALA A 291 -16.79 -6.12 -4.09
N ALA A 292 -15.53 -5.67 -4.04
CA ALA A 292 -15.08 -4.42 -4.65
C ALA A 292 -14.79 -4.56 -6.15
N ILE A 293 -14.14 -5.65 -6.57
CA ILE A 293 -13.73 -5.91 -7.96
C ILE A 293 -14.91 -5.81 -8.95
N PRO A 294 -16.04 -6.49 -8.75
CA PRO A 294 -17.17 -6.39 -9.69
C PRO A 294 -17.75 -4.98 -9.81
N LYS A 295 -17.71 -4.21 -8.70
CA LYS A 295 -18.14 -2.81 -8.71
C LYS A 295 -17.22 -1.94 -9.55
N ALA A 296 -15.88 -2.10 -9.40
CA ALA A 296 -14.90 -1.36 -10.19
C ALA A 296 -15.00 -1.70 -11.69
N LEU A 297 -15.12 -2.99 -12.02
CA LEU A 297 -15.30 -3.44 -13.40
C LEU A 297 -16.57 -2.86 -14.02
N LYS A 298 -17.69 -2.87 -13.28
CA LYS A 298 -18.94 -2.25 -13.74
C LYS A 298 -18.81 -0.75 -13.98
N GLN A 299 -18.13 -0.02 -13.08
CA GLN A 299 -17.87 1.42 -13.25
C GLN A 299 -17.00 1.72 -14.47
N ALA A 300 -16.01 0.87 -14.75
CA ALA A 300 -15.14 1.00 -15.91
C ALA A 300 -15.81 0.51 -17.22
N GLY A 301 -16.97 -0.13 -17.16
CA GLY A 301 -17.58 -0.80 -18.32
C GLY A 301 -16.75 -1.96 -18.86
N MET A 302 -16.00 -2.66 -17.99
CA MET A 302 -15.06 -3.69 -18.34
C MET A 302 -15.43 -5.07 -17.80
N GLN A 303 -14.82 -6.10 -18.41
CA GLN A 303 -14.86 -7.48 -17.93
C GLN A 303 -13.51 -7.85 -17.31
N LEU A 304 -13.50 -8.80 -16.37
CA LEU A 304 -12.28 -9.26 -15.68
C LEU A 304 -11.18 -9.74 -16.65
N GLY A 305 -11.57 -10.41 -17.74
CA GLY A 305 -10.62 -10.90 -18.77
C GLY A 305 -9.86 -9.81 -19.55
N GLN A 306 -10.22 -8.54 -19.38
CA GLN A 306 -9.50 -7.41 -19.98
C GLN A 306 -8.38 -6.88 -19.05
N ILE A 307 -8.33 -7.35 -17.79
CA ILE A 307 -7.29 -6.98 -16.84
C ILE A 307 -6.07 -7.87 -17.08
N GLU A 308 -4.95 -7.25 -17.41
CA GLU A 308 -3.71 -7.92 -17.81
C GLU A 308 -2.69 -8.04 -16.66
N GLN A 309 -2.90 -7.29 -15.56
CA GLN A 309 -2.04 -7.25 -14.38
C GLN A 309 -2.88 -6.96 -13.14
N ILE A 310 -2.59 -7.64 -12.04
CA ILE A 310 -3.31 -7.46 -10.76
C ILE A 310 -2.29 -7.35 -9.63
N GLU A 311 -2.36 -6.27 -8.89
CA GLU A 311 -1.70 -6.13 -7.59
C GLU A 311 -2.76 -6.31 -6.49
N LEU A 312 -2.78 -7.50 -5.91
CA LEU A 312 -3.63 -7.86 -4.77
C LEU A 312 -2.80 -7.75 -3.49
N ASN A 313 -3.20 -6.92 -2.55
CA ASN A 313 -2.52 -6.86 -1.27
C ASN A 313 -2.57 -8.23 -0.54
N GLU A 314 -1.40 -8.80 -0.26
CA GLU A 314 -1.24 -10.07 0.47
C GLU A 314 -1.17 -9.78 1.98
N ALA A 315 -2.28 -9.35 2.59
CA ALA A 315 -2.30 -9.18 4.04
C ALA A 315 -2.02 -10.52 4.75
N PHE A 316 -2.60 -11.60 4.21
CA PHE A 316 -2.37 -12.99 4.59
C PHE A 316 -2.47 -13.88 3.36
N ALA A 317 -1.69 -14.96 3.31
CA ALA A 317 -1.77 -15.92 2.20
C ALA A 317 -3.18 -16.54 2.08
N ALA A 318 -3.77 -16.92 3.20
CA ALA A 318 -5.13 -17.48 3.23
C ALA A 318 -6.16 -16.51 2.63
N GLN A 319 -6.06 -15.23 2.97
CA GLN A 319 -6.92 -14.18 2.42
C GLN A 319 -6.71 -14.01 0.92
N ALA A 320 -5.46 -13.94 0.46
CA ALA A 320 -5.16 -13.74 -0.96
C ALA A 320 -5.64 -14.93 -1.81
N LEU A 321 -5.44 -16.16 -1.34
CA LEU A 321 -5.93 -17.38 -1.98
C LEU A 321 -7.46 -17.40 -2.07
N ALA A 322 -8.16 -17.05 -0.99
CA ALA A 322 -9.63 -16.97 -1.00
C ALA A 322 -10.14 -15.92 -2.00
N VAL A 323 -9.49 -14.75 -2.10
CA VAL A 323 -9.84 -13.73 -3.10
C VAL A 323 -9.60 -14.23 -4.52
N ILE A 324 -8.46 -14.86 -4.78
CA ILE A 324 -8.13 -15.42 -6.11
C ILE A 324 -9.18 -16.45 -6.53
N GLN A 325 -9.56 -17.35 -5.62
CA GLN A 325 -10.57 -18.39 -5.85
C GLN A 325 -11.95 -17.78 -6.10
N GLU A 326 -12.45 -16.95 -5.19
CA GLU A 326 -13.83 -16.45 -5.22
C GLU A 326 -14.06 -15.38 -6.30
N ALA A 327 -13.07 -14.56 -6.62
CA ALA A 327 -13.16 -13.58 -7.69
C ALA A 327 -12.76 -14.13 -9.07
N GLY A 328 -12.33 -15.39 -9.15
CA GLY A 328 -11.91 -16.05 -10.40
C GLY A 328 -10.69 -15.39 -11.04
N LEU A 329 -9.74 -14.90 -10.22
CA LEU A 329 -8.54 -14.24 -10.74
C LEU A 329 -7.57 -15.27 -11.31
N ASN A 330 -6.91 -14.93 -12.43
CA ASN A 330 -5.80 -15.73 -12.92
C ASN A 330 -4.58 -15.55 -12.02
N PRO A 331 -4.10 -16.60 -11.30
CA PRO A 331 -2.97 -16.48 -10.36
C PRO A 331 -1.66 -16.02 -11.02
N GLU A 332 -1.50 -16.25 -12.33
CA GLU A 332 -0.29 -15.83 -13.04
C GLU A 332 -0.24 -14.34 -13.36
N LEU A 333 -1.37 -13.64 -13.28
CA LEU A 333 -1.46 -12.19 -13.41
C LEU A 333 -1.39 -11.46 -12.06
N VAL A 334 -1.47 -12.21 -10.94
CA VAL A 334 -1.47 -11.65 -9.58
C VAL A 334 -0.05 -11.57 -9.04
N ASN A 335 0.35 -10.36 -8.60
CA ASN A 335 1.59 -10.10 -7.88
C ASN A 335 2.83 -10.73 -8.56
N VAL A 336 3.02 -10.43 -9.83
CA VAL A 336 4.06 -11.05 -10.68
C VAL A 336 5.48 -10.75 -10.21
N ASN A 337 5.67 -9.76 -9.37
CA ASN A 337 6.94 -9.37 -8.76
C ASN A 337 6.96 -9.63 -7.23
N GLY A 338 6.11 -10.53 -6.75
CA GLY A 338 5.90 -10.75 -5.31
C GLY A 338 4.96 -9.72 -4.69
N GLY A 339 4.39 -10.04 -3.53
CA GLY A 339 3.44 -9.20 -2.82
C GLY A 339 3.86 -8.91 -1.37
N ALA A 340 2.90 -8.50 -0.56
CA ALA A 340 3.15 -7.97 0.78
C ALA A 340 3.74 -8.98 1.78
N ILE A 341 3.57 -10.27 1.58
CA ILE A 341 4.21 -11.31 2.41
C ILE A 341 5.72 -11.18 2.33
N ALA A 342 6.23 -10.96 1.11
CA ALA A 342 7.66 -10.78 0.87
C ALA A 342 8.10 -9.31 1.02
N LEU A 343 7.37 -8.37 0.39
CA LEU A 343 7.77 -6.96 0.28
C LEU A 343 7.32 -6.08 1.45
N GLY A 344 6.36 -6.56 2.27
CA GLY A 344 5.81 -5.81 3.40
C GLY A 344 4.55 -4.98 3.09
N HIS A 345 3.86 -4.58 4.19
CA HIS A 345 2.55 -3.93 4.16
C HIS A 345 2.50 -2.73 5.12
N PRO A 346 3.10 -1.58 4.78
CA PRO A 346 2.89 -0.35 5.54
C PRO A 346 1.48 0.18 5.24
N LEU A 347 0.55 0.03 6.20
CA LEU A 347 -0.91 0.07 6.00
C LEU A 347 -1.40 1.22 5.10
N GLY A 348 -1.26 2.47 5.54
CA GLY A 348 -1.75 3.64 4.82
C GLY A 348 -1.00 3.95 3.51
N CYS A 349 0.23 3.47 3.39
CA CYS A 349 1.07 3.60 2.20
C CYS A 349 0.71 2.59 1.10
N THR A 350 0.21 1.39 1.48
CA THR A 350 0.14 0.22 0.61
C THR A 350 -0.60 0.46 -0.70
N GLY A 351 -1.75 1.14 -0.67
CA GLY A 351 -2.54 1.40 -1.90
C GLY A 351 -1.77 2.20 -2.95
N ALA A 352 -1.01 3.21 -2.53
CA ALA A 352 -0.15 3.98 -3.41
C ALA A 352 1.08 3.19 -3.88
N LYS A 353 1.70 2.41 -2.97
CA LYS A 353 2.80 1.51 -3.31
C LYS A 353 2.41 0.53 -4.42
N LEU A 354 1.29 -0.16 -4.27
CA LEU A 354 0.78 -1.09 -5.29
C LEU A 354 0.46 -0.36 -6.61
N THR A 355 -0.03 0.88 -6.53
CA THR A 355 -0.25 1.71 -7.71
C THR A 355 1.06 2.01 -8.44
N VAL A 356 2.10 2.45 -7.74
CA VAL A 356 3.42 2.70 -8.34
C VAL A 356 3.99 1.43 -8.95
N GLN A 357 3.90 0.30 -8.26
CA GLN A 357 4.40 -1.00 -8.74
C GLN A 357 3.68 -1.46 -10.01
N ILE A 358 2.34 -1.44 -10.01
CA ILE A 358 1.57 -1.91 -11.17
C ILE A 358 1.81 -1.04 -12.41
N LEU A 359 1.88 0.29 -12.26
CA LEU A 359 2.14 1.20 -13.38
C LEU A 359 3.51 0.95 -14.02
N ASN A 360 4.54 0.72 -13.22
CA ASN A 360 5.88 0.39 -13.70
C ASN A 360 5.91 -0.99 -14.39
N GLU A 361 5.22 -1.99 -13.86
CA GLU A 361 5.17 -3.32 -14.48
C GLU A 361 4.36 -3.33 -15.77
N MET A 362 3.20 -2.64 -15.81
CA MET A 362 2.41 -2.46 -17.05
C MET A 362 3.24 -1.78 -18.15
N ARG A 363 4.06 -0.79 -17.79
CA ARG A 363 4.98 -0.14 -18.74
C ARG A 363 6.01 -1.13 -19.28
N ARG A 364 6.67 -1.91 -18.41
CA ARG A 364 7.66 -2.94 -18.81
C ARG A 364 7.08 -3.99 -19.73
N ARG A 365 5.85 -4.45 -19.44
CA ARG A 365 5.17 -5.50 -20.20
C ARG A 365 4.33 -4.97 -21.37
N LYS A 366 4.25 -3.64 -21.54
CA LYS A 366 3.39 -2.98 -22.54
C LYS A 366 1.91 -3.36 -22.40
N GLN A 367 1.47 -3.61 -21.17
CA GLN A 367 0.08 -3.95 -20.83
C GLN A 367 -0.75 -2.67 -20.75
N LYS A 368 -2.04 -2.78 -21.06
CA LYS A 368 -2.95 -1.63 -21.11
C LYS A 368 -3.74 -1.42 -19.83
N TYR A 369 -4.27 -2.50 -19.25
CA TYR A 369 -5.14 -2.43 -18.08
C TYR A 369 -4.57 -3.22 -16.89
N GLY A 370 -4.49 -2.56 -15.75
CA GLY A 370 -4.10 -3.16 -14.48
C GLY A 370 -5.08 -2.85 -13.36
N MET A 371 -5.12 -3.69 -12.35
CA MET A 371 -6.00 -3.54 -11.20
C MET A 371 -5.21 -3.62 -9.89
N VAL A 372 -5.40 -2.65 -9.02
CA VAL A 372 -4.95 -2.67 -7.62
C VAL A 372 -6.14 -2.96 -6.73
N THR A 373 -6.01 -3.94 -5.84
CA THR A 373 -7.09 -4.29 -4.91
C THR A 373 -6.55 -4.68 -3.54
N ALA A 374 -7.29 -4.36 -2.49
CA ALA A 374 -6.91 -4.65 -1.11
C ALA A 374 -8.13 -4.96 -0.25
N CYS A 375 -7.95 -5.89 0.69
CA CYS A 375 -8.84 -6.03 1.83
C CYS A 375 -8.55 -4.91 2.84
N VAL A 376 -9.55 -4.55 3.63
CA VAL A 376 -9.49 -3.42 4.55
C VAL A 376 -10.09 -3.81 5.90
N GLY A 377 -9.39 -3.50 6.95
CA GLY A 377 -9.84 -3.74 8.32
C GLY A 377 -11.25 -3.18 8.56
N GLY A 378 -12.00 -3.84 9.46
CA GLY A 378 -13.40 -3.49 9.74
C GLY A 378 -14.41 -3.97 8.68
N GLY A 379 -14.01 -4.88 7.78
CA GLY A 379 -14.90 -5.50 6.80
C GLY A 379 -15.15 -4.65 5.56
N GLN A 380 -14.08 -4.27 4.84
CA GLN A 380 -14.19 -3.52 3.60
C GLN A 380 -13.23 -4.06 2.53
N GLY A 381 -13.43 -3.64 1.29
CA GLY A 381 -12.50 -3.85 0.18
C GLY A 381 -12.47 -2.66 -0.75
N ILE A 382 -11.38 -2.51 -1.49
CA ILE A 382 -11.20 -1.50 -2.54
C ILE A 382 -10.66 -2.17 -3.80
N ALA A 383 -11.06 -1.67 -4.98
CA ALA A 383 -10.45 -2.02 -6.25
C ALA A 383 -10.36 -0.78 -7.15
N GLY A 384 -9.15 -0.50 -7.66
CA GLY A 384 -8.87 0.57 -8.62
C GLY A 384 -8.39 -0.02 -9.94
N ILE A 385 -8.96 0.40 -11.05
CA ILE A 385 -8.56 -0.02 -12.40
C ILE A 385 -7.79 1.11 -13.07
N PHE A 386 -6.60 0.81 -13.53
CA PHE A 386 -5.71 1.76 -14.20
C PHE A 386 -5.59 1.43 -15.69
N GLU A 387 -5.63 2.46 -16.52
CA GLU A 387 -5.32 2.37 -17.93
C GLU A 387 -3.97 3.06 -18.19
N ARG A 388 -2.99 2.29 -18.71
CA ARG A 388 -1.71 2.84 -19.14
C ARG A 388 -1.89 3.58 -20.47
N LEU A 389 -1.27 4.75 -20.59
CA LEU A 389 -1.42 5.65 -21.75
C LEU A 389 -0.15 5.74 -22.61
N ASN A 390 1.02 5.40 -22.07
CA ASN A 390 2.33 5.44 -22.77
C ASN A 390 3.11 4.16 -22.60
#